data_da196a5136f64a97b0eeb19e6e3a2685
#
_entry.id   da196a5136f64a97b0eeb19e6e3a2685
#
_cell.length_a   1.000
_cell.length_b   1.000
_cell.length_c   1.000
_cell.angle_alpha   90.00
_cell.angle_beta   90.00
_cell.angle_gamma   90.00
#
_symmetry.space_group_name_H-M   'P 1'
#
loop_
_entity.id
_entity.type
_entity.pdbx_description
1 polymer ?
#
loop_
_entity_poly.entity_id
_entity_poly.type
_entity_poly.pdbx_seq_one_letter_code
_entity_poly.pdbx_strand_id
1 'polypeptide(L)'
;LSTGWAGTILLIATVGQFFCAMAGMTSCSRMMFAFSRDGAVPGSRWWVRLNRAQIPANAAIASSVVAVILTIPALFEVNIGTVQEPVIVPTAFYAVVSIAVIGLYLACAIPIYQRWRLGRRFAQGPWNLGRKWRWMAPLAVAEIAVVSVYFLLPTTPRGWPGNPGFSWKFVNYAPIVTLGALLILWTVWHASAKRWFTGPHRTTQTPPPTASH
;
A
#
# COMPACT_ATOMS: atom_id res chain seq x y z
N LEU A 1 11.21 -18.95 -27.59
CA LEU A 1 9.90 -18.39 -27.93
C LEU A 1 10.06 -17.63 -29.25
N SER A 2 9.14 -17.85 -30.23
CA SER A 2 9.17 -17.05 -31.43
C SER A 2 8.83 -15.59 -31.12
N THR A 3 9.38 -14.65 -31.89
CA THR A 3 9.20 -13.21 -31.69
C THR A 3 7.73 -12.79 -31.58
N GLY A 4 6.83 -13.48 -32.31
CA GLY A 4 5.40 -13.24 -32.25
C GLY A 4 4.76 -13.59 -30.90
N TRP A 5 5.12 -14.71 -30.31
CA TRP A 5 4.62 -15.10 -28.97
C TRP A 5 5.14 -14.18 -27.88
N ALA A 6 6.40 -13.76 -27.94
CA ALA A 6 6.97 -12.79 -27.02
C ALA A 6 6.21 -11.45 -27.06
N GLY A 7 5.90 -10.95 -28.27
CA GLY A 7 5.12 -9.73 -28.46
C GLY A 7 3.70 -9.85 -27.91
N THR A 8 3.04 -10.98 -28.13
CA THR A 8 1.68 -11.21 -27.61
C THR A 8 1.65 -11.23 -26.08
N ILE A 9 2.60 -11.94 -25.45
CA ILE A 9 2.71 -11.99 -23.98
C ILE A 9 2.96 -10.59 -23.41
N LEU A 10 3.87 -9.84 -24.03
CA LEU A 10 4.17 -8.48 -23.62
C LEU A 10 2.96 -7.56 -23.71
N LEU A 11 2.19 -7.65 -24.79
CA LEU A 11 0.95 -6.90 -24.99
C LEU A 11 -0.06 -7.21 -23.88
N ILE A 12 -0.31 -8.50 -23.62
CA ILE A 12 -1.24 -8.93 -22.57
C ILE A 12 -0.79 -8.42 -21.19
N ALA A 13 0.49 -8.54 -20.89
CA ALA A 13 1.06 -8.05 -19.64
C ALA A 13 0.89 -6.53 -19.50
N THR A 14 1.16 -5.77 -20.56
CA THR A 14 1.01 -4.30 -20.58
C THR A 14 -0.43 -3.87 -20.34
N VAL A 15 -1.38 -4.52 -21.04
CA VAL A 15 -2.82 -4.26 -20.85
C VAL A 15 -3.26 -4.61 -19.43
N GLY A 16 -2.78 -5.74 -18.89
CA GLY A 16 -3.05 -6.12 -17.49
C GLY A 16 -2.54 -5.10 -16.49
N GLN A 17 -1.32 -4.60 -16.67
CA GLN A 17 -0.73 -3.56 -15.82
C GLN A 17 -1.49 -2.23 -15.91
N PHE A 18 -1.97 -1.87 -17.10
CA PHE A 18 -2.80 -0.68 -17.27
C PHE A 18 -4.08 -0.75 -16.43
N PHE A 19 -4.81 -1.87 -16.48
CA PHE A 19 -6.02 -2.06 -15.67
C PHE A 19 -5.70 -2.10 -14.17
N CYS A 20 -4.59 -2.70 -13.78
CA CYS A 20 -4.13 -2.71 -12.39
C CYS A 20 -3.86 -1.28 -11.90
N ALA A 21 -3.19 -0.45 -12.69
CA ALA A 21 -2.93 0.94 -12.37
C ALA A 21 -4.22 1.76 -12.23
N MET A 22 -5.19 1.56 -13.12
CA MET A 22 -6.51 2.21 -13.04
C MET A 22 -7.26 1.82 -11.76
N ALA A 23 -7.25 0.54 -11.39
CA ALA A 23 -7.86 0.05 -10.16
C ALA A 23 -7.18 0.65 -8.92
N GLY A 24 -5.85 0.72 -8.91
CA GLY A 24 -5.06 1.35 -7.86
C GLY A 24 -5.38 2.83 -7.69
N MET A 25 -5.43 3.60 -8.79
CA MET A 25 -5.81 5.02 -8.77
C MET A 25 -7.23 5.23 -8.24
N THR A 26 -8.17 4.39 -8.66
CA THR A 26 -9.57 4.48 -8.22
C THR A 26 -9.66 4.21 -6.71
N SER A 27 -8.98 3.19 -6.21
CA SER A 27 -8.96 2.86 -4.79
C SER A 27 -8.30 3.96 -3.97
N CYS A 28 -7.15 4.48 -4.40
CA CYS A 28 -6.41 5.52 -3.72
C CYS A 28 -7.20 6.84 -3.63
N SER A 29 -7.82 7.27 -4.74
CA SER A 29 -8.62 8.49 -4.78
C SER A 29 -9.86 8.42 -3.89
N ARG A 30 -10.54 7.25 -3.86
CA ARG A 30 -11.69 7.02 -2.98
C ARG A 30 -11.30 6.96 -1.51
N MET A 31 -10.17 6.34 -1.19
CA MET A 31 -9.64 6.30 0.16
C MET A 31 -9.27 7.71 0.65
N MET A 32 -8.60 8.50 -0.19
CA MET A 32 -8.27 9.90 0.10
C MET A 32 -9.53 10.74 0.34
N PHE A 33 -10.56 10.56 -0.48
CA PHE A 33 -11.86 11.19 -0.30
C PHE A 33 -12.49 10.80 1.04
N ALA A 34 -12.52 9.51 1.39
CA ALA A 34 -13.10 9.03 2.64
C ALA A 34 -12.39 9.62 3.86
N PHE A 35 -11.07 9.58 3.90
CA PHE A 35 -10.28 10.19 4.98
C PHE A 35 -10.47 11.70 5.07
N SER A 36 -10.59 12.37 3.93
CA SER A 36 -10.84 13.82 3.90
C SER A 36 -12.24 14.18 4.36
N ARG A 37 -13.26 13.38 4.01
CA ARG A 37 -14.62 13.53 4.50
C ARG A 37 -14.68 13.42 6.02
N ASP A 38 -13.93 12.49 6.57
CA ASP A 38 -13.85 12.27 8.03
C ASP A 38 -12.91 13.29 8.71
N GLY A 39 -12.34 14.23 7.94
CA GLY A 39 -11.46 15.26 8.46
C GLY A 39 -10.05 14.79 8.82
N ALA A 40 -9.65 13.58 8.46
CA ALA A 40 -8.37 12.99 8.86
C ALA A 40 -7.16 13.54 8.08
N VAL A 41 -7.38 14.28 6.99
CA VAL A 41 -6.32 14.78 6.11
C VAL A 41 -6.28 16.32 6.13
N PRO A 42 -5.09 16.94 6.25
CA PRO A 42 -4.97 18.40 6.09
C PRO A 42 -5.51 18.85 4.73
N GLY A 43 -6.23 19.97 4.73
CA GLY A 43 -6.85 20.49 3.50
C GLY A 43 -8.06 19.70 3.01
N SER A 44 -8.77 19.00 3.89
CA SER A 44 -9.94 18.16 3.60
C SER A 44 -10.95 18.79 2.66
N ARG A 45 -11.19 20.10 2.79
CA ARG A 45 -12.12 20.85 1.93
C ARG A 45 -11.78 20.79 0.43
N TRP A 46 -10.51 20.63 0.09
CA TRP A 46 -10.06 20.55 -1.30
C TRP A 46 -10.20 19.13 -1.85
N TRP A 47 -9.92 18.12 -1.04
CA TRP A 47 -9.96 16.71 -1.40
C TRP A 47 -11.38 16.14 -1.50
N VAL A 48 -12.33 16.72 -0.76
CA VAL A 48 -13.76 16.28 -0.75
C VAL A 48 -14.53 16.81 -1.98
N ARG A 49 -13.94 17.70 -2.77
CA ARG A 49 -14.64 18.22 -3.95
C ARG A 49 -14.83 17.14 -5.01
N LEU A 50 -16.09 16.90 -5.36
CA LEU A 50 -16.49 16.02 -6.45
C LEU A 50 -16.70 16.84 -7.72
N ASN A 51 -16.32 16.24 -8.87
CA ASN A 51 -16.64 16.83 -10.17
C ASN A 51 -18.11 16.50 -10.56
N ARG A 52 -18.53 16.95 -11.76
CA ARG A 52 -19.89 16.67 -12.27
C ARG A 52 -20.21 15.17 -12.38
N ALA A 53 -19.22 14.31 -12.55
CA ALA A 53 -19.35 12.87 -12.61
C ALA A 53 -19.25 12.19 -11.23
N GLN A 54 -19.35 12.94 -10.12
CA GLN A 54 -19.25 12.42 -8.74
C GLN A 54 -17.92 11.70 -8.44
N ILE A 55 -16.84 12.13 -9.11
CA ILE A 55 -15.49 11.57 -8.92
C ILE A 55 -14.63 12.59 -8.15
N PRO A 56 -13.84 12.18 -7.15
CA PRO A 56 -12.89 13.03 -6.45
C PRO A 56 -11.67 13.36 -7.32
N ALA A 57 -11.87 14.23 -8.34
CA ALA A 57 -10.86 14.51 -9.36
C ALA A 57 -9.55 15.04 -8.76
N ASN A 58 -9.62 15.93 -7.75
CA ASN A 58 -8.43 16.48 -7.11
C ASN A 58 -7.59 15.38 -6.44
N ALA A 59 -8.23 14.43 -5.78
CA ALA A 59 -7.55 13.29 -5.16
C ALA A 59 -6.93 12.36 -6.22
N ALA A 60 -7.63 12.12 -7.33
CA ALA A 60 -7.12 11.32 -8.43
C ALA A 60 -5.90 11.96 -9.09
N ILE A 61 -5.96 13.27 -9.40
CA ILE A 61 -4.83 14.02 -9.99
C ILE A 61 -3.63 13.99 -9.04
N ALA A 62 -3.84 14.29 -7.77
CA ALA A 62 -2.76 14.27 -6.79
C ALA A 62 -2.10 12.89 -6.66
N SER A 63 -2.91 11.82 -6.61
CA SER A 63 -2.39 10.45 -6.57
C SER A 63 -1.57 10.12 -7.82
N SER A 64 -2.01 10.58 -9.00
CA SER A 64 -1.28 10.39 -10.25
C SER A 64 0.04 11.14 -10.26
N VAL A 65 0.05 12.40 -9.81
CA VAL A 65 1.28 13.21 -9.72
C VAL A 65 2.28 12.57 -8.77
N VAL A 66 1.83 12.13 -7.59
CA VAL A 66 2.69 11.42 -6.63
C VAL A 66 3.22 10.12 -7.22
N ALA A 67 2.40 9.34 -7.93
CA ALA A 67 2.83 8.11 -8.59
C ALA A 67 3.92 8.39 -9.64
N VAL A 68 3.76 9.42 -10.47
CA VAL A 68 4.77 9.82 -11.46
C VAL A 68 6.08 10.23 -10.76
N ILE A 69 6.01 11.05 -9.71
CA ILE A 69 7.21 11.49 -8.95
C ILE A 69 7.93 10.27 -8.35
N LEU A 70 7.19 9.32 -7.78
CA LEU A 70 7.77 8.10 -7.22
C LEU A 70 8.37 7.16 -8.28
N THR A 71 7.94 7.28 -9.53
CA THR A 71 8.47 6.48 -10.65
C THR A 71 9.76 7.08 -11.22
N ILE A 72 10.02 8.40 -11.06
CA ILE A 72 11.22 9.06 -11.58
C ILE A 72 12.53 8.34 -11.16
N PRO A 73 12.73 7.98 -9.88
CA PRO A 73 13.94 7.26 -9.47
C PRO A 73 14.11 5.89 -10.15
N ALA A 74 13.00 5.25 -10.55
CA ALA A 74 13.03 3.95 -11.22
C ALA A 74 13.54 4.03 -12.68
N LEU A 75 13.62 5.24 -13.26
CA LEU A 75 14.23 5.46 -14.56
C LEU A 75 15.77 5.42 -14.53
N PHE A 76 16.37 5.52 -13.33
CA PHE A 76 17.81 5.40 -13.15
C PHE A 76 18.17 3.92 -12.96
N GLU A 77 18.70 3.34 -14.00
CA GLU A 77 19.14 1.95 -14.02
C GLU A 77 20.50 1.79 -13.33
N VAL A 78 20.66 0.73 -12.56
CA VAL A 78 21.91 0.38 -11.91
C VAL A 78 22.41 -0.95 -12.48
N ASN A 79 23.62 -0.95 -13.04
CA ASN A 79 24.25 -2.16 -13.48
C ASN A 79 24.77 -2.95 -12.27
N ILE A 80 24.18 -4.13 -12.01
CA ILE A 80 24.58 -5.06 -10.94
C ILE A 80 25.48 -6.19 -11.43
N GLY A 81 25.66 -6.31 -12.74
CA GLY A 81 26.51 -7.32 -13.37
C GLY A 81 27.99 -6.91 -13.43
N THR A 82 28.78 -7.79 -14.02
CA THR A 82 30.18 -7.53 -14.37
C THR A 82 30.26 -6.71 -15.66
N VAL A 83 31.45 -6.19 -15.98
CA VAL A 83 31.70 -5.47 -17.24
C VAL A 83 31.46 -6.37 -18.47
N GLN A 84 31.62 -7.68 -18.30
CA GLN A 84 31.43 -8.68 -19.37
C GLN A 84 29.96 -9.13 -19.52
N GLU A 85 29.19 -9.13 -18.44
CA GLU A 85 27.75 -9.44 -18.44
C GLU A 85 27.01 -8.37 -17.64
N PRO A 86 26.60 -7.27 -18.27
CA PRO A 86 25.87 -6.21 -17.60
C PRO A 86 24.43 -6.67 -17.29
N VAL A 87 24.10 -6.75 -15.99
CA VAL A 87 22.72 -6.97 -15.53
C VAL A 87 22.16 -5.64 -15.04
N ILE A 88 21.31 -5.05 -15.84
CA ILE A 88 20.67 -3.77 -15.53
C ILE A 88 19.43 -4.03 -14.72
N VAL A 89 19.36 -3.46 -13.51
CA VAL A 89 18.22 -3.63 -12.61
C VAL A 89 17.76 -2.27 -12.08
N PRO A 90 16.47 -1.96 -12.17
CA PRO A 90 15.90 -0.75 -11.58
C PRO A 90 15.74 -0.94 -10.06
N THR A 91 16.80 -0.74 -9.28
CA THR A 91 16.80 -0.95 -7.82
C THR A 91 15.74 -0.10 -7.11
N ALA A 92 15.52 1.14 -7.58
CA ALA A 92 14.49 2.01 -7.06
C ALA A 92 13.07 1.46 -7.29
N PHE A 93 12.83 0.74 -8.38
CA PHE A 93 11.56 0.08 -8.64
C PHE A 93 11.26 -0.98 -7.58
N TYR A 94 12.24 -1.80 -7.22
CA TYR A 94 12.07 -2.81 -6.16
C TYR A 94 11.77 -2.17 -4.81
N ALA A 95 12.41 -1.05 -4.49
CA ALA A 95 12.12 -0.32 -3.25
C ALA A 95 10.67 0.20 -3.22
N VAL A 96 10.18 0.80 -4.31
CA VAL A 96 8.79 1.29 -4.40
C VAL A 96 7.79 0.16 -4.29
N VAL A 97 8.03 -0.96 -4.98
CA VAL A 97 7.17 -2.16 -4.89
C VAL A 97 7.17 -2.73 -3.47
N SER A 98 8.34 -2.84 -2.84
CA SER A 98 8.45 -3.32 -1.45
C SER A 98 7.65 -2.46 -0.47
N ILE A 99 7.74 -1.14 -0.59
CA ILE A 99 6.99 -0.19 0.25
C ILE A 99 5.48 -0.36 0.03
N ALA A 100 5.03 -0.50 -1.22
CA ALA A 100 3.63 -0.69 -1.56
C ALA A 100 3.08 -2.00 -0.97
N VAL A 101 3.82 -3.10 -1.09
CA VAL A 101 3.45 -4.40 -0.52
C VAL A 101 3.39 -4.35 1.00
N ILE A 102 4.41 -3.79 1.66
CA ILE A 102 4.44 -3.66 3.12
C ILE A 102 3.27 -2.81 3.61
N GLY A 103 3.00 -1.67 2.96
CA GLY A 103 1.89 -0.79 3.32
C GLY A 103 0.53 -1.48 3.22
N LEU A 104 0.29 -2.20 2.12
CA LEU A 104 -0.95 -2.95 1.90
C LEU A 104 -1.09 -4.10 2.91
N TYR A 105 -0.02 -4.83 3.16
CA TYR A 105 -0.01 -5.93 4.12
C TYR A 105 -0.29 -5.47 5.54
N LEU A 106 0.32 -4.36 5.97
CA LEU A 106 0.05 -3.77 7.29
C LEU A 106 -1.41 -3.30 7.40
N ALA A 107 -1.95 -2.67 6.35
CA ALA A 107 -3.34 -2.26 6.30
C ALA A 107 -4.33 -3.44 6.43
N CYS A 108 -3.97 -4.62 5.90
CA CYS A 108 -4.74 -5.85 6.05
C CYS A 108 -4.51 -6.55 7.40
N ALA A 109 -3.28 -6.54 7.91
CA ALA A 109 -2.92 -7.22 9.16
C ALA A 109 -3.61 -6.61 10.38
N ILE A 110 -3.75 -5.28 10.42
CA ILE A 110 -4.35 -4.55 11.55
C ILE A 110 -5.78 -5.02 11.83
N PRO A 111 -6.73 -5.02 10.87
CA PRO A 111 -8.09 -5.47 11.13
C PRO A 111 -8.16 -6.98 11.42
N ILE A 112 -7.30 -7.81 10.80
CA ILE A 112 -7.23 -9.25 11.10
C ILE A 112 -6.81 -9.47 12.56
N TYR A 113 -5.75 -8.77 13.00
CA TYR A 113 -5.28 -8.83 14.37
C TYR A 113 -6.34 -8.32 15.37
N GLN A 114 -6.98 -7.18 15.07
CA GLN A 114 -8.04 -6.65 15.93
C GLN A 114 -9.23 -7.62 16.02
N ARG A 115 -9.63 -8.22 14.90
CA ARG A 115 -10.66 -9.25 14.88
C ARG A 115 -10.30 -10.43 15.78
N TRP A 116 -9.05 -10.89 15.72
CA TRP A 116 -8.55 -11.98 16.57
C TRP A 116 -8.56 -11.58 18.05
N ARG A 117 -8.15 -10.36 18.38
CA ARG A 117 -8.11 -9.83 19.74
C ARG A 117 -9.51 -9.64 20.34
N LEU A 118 -10.47 -9.18 19.56
CA LEU A 118 -11.87 -9.03 20.00
C LEU A 118 -12.56 -10.37 20.26
N GLY A 119 -12.12 -11.44 19.63
CA GLY A 119 -12.61 -12.78 19.89
C GLY A 119 -14.13 -12.90 19.69
N ARG A 120 -14.82 -13.39 20.73
CA ARG A 120 -16.29 -13.59 20.73
C ARG A 120 -17.09 -12.27 20.78
N ARG A 121 -16.47 -11.14 21.16
CA ARG A 121 -17.13 -9.83 21.22
C ARG A 121 -17.33 -9.20 19.83
N PHE A 122 -16.71 -9.75 18.80
CA PHE A 122 -16.88 -9.27 17.45
C PHE A 122 -18.22 -9.70 16.88
N ALA A 123 -19.06 -8.74 16.46
CA ALA A 123 -20.29 -9.02 15.75
C ALA A 123 -19.97 -9.61 14.36
N GLN A 124 -20.39 -10.85 14.15
CA GLN A 124 -20.14 -11.55 12.89
C GLN A 124 -21.20 -11.15 11.85
N GLY A 125 -20.75 -10.95 10.61
CA GLY A 125 -21.65 -10.79 9.48
C GLY A 125 -22.25 -12.12 9.00
N PRO A 126 -23.13 -12.07 7.97
CA PRO A 126 -23.76 -13.28 7.41
C PRO A 126 -22.74 -14.28 6.87
N TRP A 127 -21.64 -13.80 6.33
CA TRP A 127 -20.51 -14.63 5.88
C TRP A 127 -19.42 -14.64 6.94
N ASN A 128 -19.06 -15.82 7.43
CA ASN A 128 -18.03 -15.96 8.46
C ASN A 128 -17.26 -17.29 8.33
N LEU A 129 -16.04 -17.30 8.86
CA LEU A 129 -15.14 -18.47 8.87
C LEU A 129 -15.45 -19.48 9.97
N GLY A 130 -16.55 -19.32 10.71
CA GLY A 130 -16.89 -20.17 11.84
C GLY A 130 -15.79 -20.17 12.90
N ARG A 131 -15.40 -21.34 13.41
CA ARG A 131 -14.33 -21.50 14.42
C ARG A 131 -12.92 -21.41 13.88
N LYS A 132 -12.73 -21.49 12.55
CA LYS A 132 -11.42 -21.55 11.90
C LYS A 132 -10.64 -20.23 12.02
N TRP A 133 -11.31 -19.09 12.20
CA TRP A 133 -10.66 -17.79 12.36
C TRP A 133 -9.63 -17.74 13.51
N ARG A 134 -9.80 -18.59 14.55
CA ARG A 134 -8.95 -18.57 15.75
C ARG A 134 -7.48 -18.91 15.47
N TRP A 135 -7.23 -19.78 14.50
CA TRP A 135 -5.88 -20.17 14.10
C TRP A 135 -5.46 -19.52 12.77
N MET A 136 -6.40 -19.29 11.85
CA MET A 136 -6.11 -18.64 10.57
C MET A 136 -5.69 -17.18 10.72
N ALA A 137 -6.33 -16.42 11.61
CA ALA A 137 -5.99 -15.03 11.82
C ALA A 137 -4.56 -14.83 12.35
N PRO A 138 -4.09 -15.49 13.43
CA PRO A 138 -2.71 -15.35 13.87
C PRO A 138 -1.70 -15.88 12.83
N LEU A 139 -2.03 -16.94 12.11
CA LEU A 139 -1.19 -17.45 11.04
C LEU A 139 -1.03 -16.41 9.91
N ALA A 140 -2.11 -15.80 9.46
CA ALA A 140 -2.06 -14.76 8.44
C ALA A 140 -1.26 -13.53 8.90
N VAL A 141 -1.42 -13.11 10.16
CA VAL A 141 -0.62 -11.99 10.71
C VAL A 141 0.86 -12.36 10.80
N ALA A 142 1.18 -13.58 11.20
CA ALA A 142 2.56 -14.07 11.26
C ALA A 142 3.19 -14.14 9.86
N GLU A 143 2.45 -14.66 8.88
CA GLU A 143 2.88 -14.68 7.47
C GLU A 143 3.17 -13.27 6.96
N ILE A 144 2.24 -12.33 7.17
CA ILE A 144 2.41 -10.93 6.79
C ILE A 144 3.66 -10.34 7.44
N ALA A 145 3.91 -10.61 8.72
CA ALA A 145 5.09 -10.12 9.41
C ALA A 145 6.38 -10.68 8.79
N VAL A 146 6.44 -12.00 8.53
CA VAL A 146 7.60 -12.65 7.92
C VAL A 146 7.87 -12.10 6.53
N VAL A 147 6.84 -11.99 5.69
CA VAL A 147 6.97 -11.47 4.32
C VAL A 147 7.38 -9.99 4.35
N SER A 148 6.82 -9.19 5.25
CA SER A 148 7.21 -7.78 5.40
C SER A 148 8.68 -7.64 5.78
N VAL A 149 9.18 -8.46 6.70
CA VAL A 149 10.61 -8.49 7.05
C VAL A 149 11.45 -8.89 5.84
N TYR A 150 11.03 -9.90 5.08
CA TYR A 150 11.74 -10.32 3.88
C TYR A 150 11.87 -9.17 2.85
N PHE A 151 10.82 -8.39 2.63
CA PHE A 151 10.85 -7.22 1.74
C PHE A 151 11.73 -6.06 2.25
N LEU A 152 12.05 -6.04 3.54
CA LEU A 152 12.97 -5.05 4.10
C LEU A 152 14.45 -5.44 3.93
N LEU A 153 14.73 -6.73 3.65
CA LEU A 153 16.10 -7.21 3.49
C LEU A 153 16.69 -6.75 2.14
N PRO A 154 18.01 -6.56 2.05
CA PRO A 154 18.67 -6.27 0.79
C PRO A 154 18.51 -7.41 -0.20
N THR A 155 18.20 -7.08 -1.45
CA THR A 155 17.98 -8.05 -2.54
C THR A 155 19.28 -8.63 -3.09
N THR A 156 20.42 -7.97 -2.82
CA THR A 156 21.73 -8.39 -3.31
C THR A 156 22.77 -8.43 -2.17
N PRO A 157 23.76 -9.34 -2.22
CA PRO A 157 24.82 -9.41 -1.21
C PRO A 157 25.62 -8.11 -1.06
N ARG A 158 25.75 -7.33 -2.15
CA ARG A 158 26.44 -6.02 -2.15
C ARG A 158 25.67 -4.92 -1.42
N GLY A 159 24.41 -5.13 -1.08
CA GLY A 159 23.59 -4.23 -0.26
C GLY A 159 23.75 -4.44 1.25
N TRP A 160 24.50 -5.45 1.70
CA TRP A 160 24.73 -5.71 3.12
C TRP A 160 25.95 -4.93 3.63
N PRO A 161 25.80 -4.10 4.68
CA PRO A 161 26.95 -3.44 5.32
C PRO A 161 27.94 -4.48 5.86
N GLY A 162 29.22 -4.30 5.52
CA GLY A 162 30.30 -5.22 5.93
C GLY A 162 30.72 -6.25 4.87
N ASN A 163 30.05 -6.33 3.75
CA ASN A 163 30.47 -7.18 2.63
C ASN A 163 31.60 -6.48 1.80
N PRO A 164 32.67 -7.21 1.33
CA PRO A 164 33.78 -6.63 0.53
C PRO A 164 33.32 -6.13 -0.84
N GLY A 165 32.27 -5.74 -1.14
CA GLY A 165 31.73 -5.15 -2.38
C GLY A 165 30.55 -4.22 -2.08
N PHE A 166 30.42 -3.78 -0.83
CA PHE A 166 29.34 -2.92 -0.41
C PHE A 166 29.30 -1.61 -1.22
N SER A 167 28.12 -1.28 -1.72
CA SER A 167 27.87 0.00 -2.37
C SER A 167 26.47 0.49 -2.01
N TRP A 168 26.37 1.76 -1.69
CA TRP A 168 25.08 2.42 -1.40
C TRP A 168 24.05 2.28 -2.51
N LYS A 169 24.49 2.06 -3.75
CA LYS A 169 23.60 1.84 -4.91
C LYS A 169 22.77 0.56 -4.82
N PHE A 170 23.22 -0.43 -4.04
CA PHE A 170 22.57 -1.74 -3.89
C PHE A 170 21.78 -1.87 -2.59
N VAL A 171 21.79 -0.85 -1.75
CA VAL A 171 21.04 -0.85 -0.49
C VAL A 171 19.55 -0.80 -0.80
N ASN A 172 18.79 -1.64 -0.09
CA ASN A 172 17.34 -1.55 -0.12
C ASN A 172 16.89 -0.34 0.70
N TYR A 173 16.41 0.69 0.06
CA TYR A 173 15.90 1.91 0.72
C TYR A 173 14.48 1.75 1.29
N ALA A 174 13.81 0.63 1.04
CA ALA A 174 12.47 0.38 1.55
C ALA A 174 12.36 0.52 3.08
N PRO A 175 13.30 0.02 3.92
CA PRO A 175 13.24 0.23 5.37
C PRO A 175 13.26 1.71 5.76
N ILE A 176 14.15 2.49 5.15
CA ILE A 176 14.34 3.92 5.46
C ILE A 176 13.08 4.69 5.11
N VAL A 177 12.53 4.47 3.91
CA VAL A 177 11.32 5.16 3.45
C VAL A 177 10.09 4.72 4.25
N THR A 178 9.95 3.43 4.54
CA THR A 178 8.81 2.91 5.33
C THR A 178 8.84 3.44 6.76
N LEU A 179 9.98 3.35 7.43
CA LEU A 179 10.12 3.86 8.80
C LEU A 179 9.98 5.38 8.84
N GLY A 180 10.56 6.08 7.86
CA GLY A 180 10.40 7.54 7.72
C GLY A 180 8.95 7.96 7.54
N ALA A 181 8.21 7.28 6.66
CA ALA A 181 6.78 7.53 6.46
C ALA A 181 5.96 7.26 7.72
N LEU A 182 6.22 6.15 8.42
CA LEU A 182 5.56 5.82 9.69
C LEU A 182 5.88 6.85 10.77
N LEU A 183 7.11 7.33 10.86
CA LEU A 183 7.53 8.37 11.80
C LEU A 183 6.84 9.70 11.50
N ILE A 184 6.75 10.09 10.23
CA ILE A 184 6.03 11.30 9.80
C ILE A 184 4.54 11.19 10.18
N LEU A 185 3.90 10.07 9.87
CA LEU A 185 2.50 9.84 10.21
C LEU A 185 2.28 9.86 11.73
N TRP A 186 3.18 9.24 12.50
CA TRP A 186 3.14 9.24 13.95
C TRP A 186 3.30 10.64 14.53
N THR A 187 4.25 11.43 14.03
CA THR A 187 4.45 12.82 14.47
C THR A 187 3.27 13.71 14.11
N VAL A 188 2.74 13.61 12.90
CA VAL A 188 1.54 14.36 12.47
C VAL A 188 0.34 14.00 13.33
N TRP A 189 0.17 12.72 13.65
CA TRP A 189 -0.89 12.26 14.53
C TRP A 189 -0.79 12.89 15.92
N HIS A 190 0.38 12.81 16.56
CA HIS A 190 0.58 13.31 17.94
C HIS A 190 0.62 14.83 18.03
N ALA A 191 1.19 15.50 17.04
CA ALA A 191 1.31 16.96 17.03
C ALA A 191 -0.02 17.67 16.69
N SER A 192 -0.80 17.11 15.80
CA SER A 192 -1.97 17.80 15.22
C SER A 192 -3.23 16.96 15.19
N ALA A 193 -3.22 15.82 14.49
CA ALA A 193 -4.42 15.09 14.14
C ALA A 193 -5.23 14.60 15.34
N LYS A 194 -4.58 14.17 16.42
CA LYS A 194 -5.21 13.71 17.65
C LYS A 194 -6.12 14.77 18.31
N ARG A 195 -5.87 16.06 18.04
CA ARG A 195 -6.62 17.18 18.68
C ARG A 195 -7.96 17.46 18.01
N TRP A 196 -8.06 17.19 16.71
CA TRP A 196 -9.23 17.56 15.91
C TRP A 196 -9.94 16.38 15.24
N PHE A 197 -9.30 15.21 15.18
CA PHE A 197 -9.92 14.02 14.61
C PHE A 197 -10.82 13.33 15.62
N THR A 198 -12.12 13.35 15.36
CA THR A 198 -13.16 12.76 16.23
C THR A 198 -13.57 11.35 15.83
N GLY A 199 -12.95 10.78 14.80
CA GLY A 199 -13.27 9.47 14.26
C GLY A 199 -14.12 9.53 13.00
N PRO A 200 -14.44 8.37 12.38
CA PRO A 200 -15.19 8.32 11.14
C PRO A 200 -16.64 8.77 11.35
N HIS A 201 -17.10 9.67 10.48
CA HIS A 201 -18.51 10.07 10.45
C HIS A 201 -19.37 8.93 9.91
N ARG A 202 -20.19 8.31 10.77
CA ARG A 202 -21.19 7.31 10.34
C ARG A 202 -22.29 8.02 9.56
N THR A 203 -22.30 7.88 8.24
CA THR A 203 -23.35 8.45 7.36
C THR A 203 -24.59 7.54 7.25
N THR A 204 -24.54 6.34 7.77
CA THR A 204 -25.66 5.40 7.78
C THR A 204 -26.13 5.18 9.20
N GLN A 205 -27.09 5.99 9.64
CA GLN A 205 -28.10 5.48 10.54
C GLN A 205 -28.92 4.48 9.71
N THR A 206 -28.61 3.20 9.77
CA THR A 206 -29.58 2.18 9.42
C THR A 206 -30.78 2.43 10.35
N PRO A 207 -31.99 2.71 9.83
CA PRO A 207 -33.15 2.79 10.70
C PRO A 207 -33.25 1.47 11.47
N PRO A 208 -33.64 1.49 12.73
CA PRO A 208 -33.84 0.27 13.49
C PRO A 208 -34.79 -0.64 12.69
N PRO A 209 -34.53 -1.98 12.66
CA PRO A 209 -35.44 -2.88 11.98
C PRO A 209 -36.82 -2.64 12.53
N THR A 210 -37.73 -2.19 11.66
CA THR A 210 -39.14 -2.08 11.98
C THR A 210 -39.57 -3.46 12.43
N ALA A 211 -39.94 -3.56 13.71
CA ALA A 211 -40.56 -4.76 14.25
C ALA A 211 -41.83 -5.03 13.42
N SER A 212 -41.73 -6.04 12.55
CA SER A 212 -42.89 -6.58 11.86
C SER A 212 -43.78 -7.25 12.92
N HIS A 213 -44.89 -6.63 13.20
CA HIS A 213 -46.00 -7.25 13.93
C HIS A 213 -46.59 -8.40 13.12
#